data_02280d4771d54295bc8c80959aca0fbf
#
_entry.id   02280d4771d54295bc8c80959aca0fbf
#
_cell.length_a   1.000
_cell.length_b   1.000
_cell.length_c   1.000
_cell.angle_alpha   90.00
_cell.angle_beta   90.00
_cell.angle_gamma   90.00
#
_symmetry.space_group_name_H-M   'P 1'
#
loop_
_entity.id
_entity.type
_entity.pdbx_description
1 polymer ?
#
loop_
_entity_poly.entity_id
_entity_poly.type
_entity_poly.pdbx_seq_one_letter_code
_entity_poly.pdbx_strand_id
1 'polypeptide(L)' 'MNTNEIINILGGTSKVSRLCSVSPAAVCQWRKKGIPEDRMIYLAASLEKATNGAITRKGLFPNDWQNIWVELR' A
#
# COMPACT_ATOMS: atom_id res chain seq x y z
N MET A 1 9.40 -5.91 -4.50
CA MET A 1 8.60 -6.35 -3.35
C MET A 1 7.26 -6.89 -3.85
N ASN A 2 6.83 -8.03 -3.37
CA ASN A 2 5.57 -8.61 -3.84
C ASN A 2 4.39 -8.23 -2.94
N THR A 3 3.19 -8.51 -3.43
CA THR A 3 1.95 -8.16 -2.72
C THR A 3 1.86 -8.79 -1.32
N ASN A 4 2.28 -10.04 -1.18
CA ASN A 4 2.24 -10.72 0.11
C ASN A 4 3.14 -10.03 1.14
N GLU A 5 4.33 -9.60 0.73
CA GLU A 5 5.24 -8.87 1.62
C GLU A 5 4.63 -7.55 2.06
N ILE A 6 4.02 -6.81 1.14
CA ILE A 6 3.35 -5.53 1.44
C ILE A 6 2.26 -5.73 2.49
N ILE A 7 1.39 -6.72 2.29
CA ILE A 7 0.29 -7.00 3.20
C ILE A 7 0.81 -7.42 4.57
N ASN A 8 1.86 -8.24 4.61
CA ASN A 8 2.46 -8.70 5.86
C ASN A 8 3.12 -7.56 6.64
N ILE A 9 3.81 -6.66 5.95
CA ILE A 9 4.43 -5.47 6.57
C ILE A 9 3.35 -4.59 7.20
N LEU A 10 2.20 -4.46 6.55
CA LEU A 10 1.09 -3.65 7.04
C LEU A 10 0.28 -4.30 8.16
N GLY A 11 0.63 -5.51 8.56
CA GLY A 11 0.01 -6.17 9.70
C GLY A 11 -0.90 -7.35 9.35
N GLY A 12 -0.91 -7.77 8.08
CA GLY A 12 -1.68 -8.93 7.62
C GLY A 12 -3.03 -8.57 7.02
N THR A 13 -3.74 -9.59 6.56
CA THR A 13 -5.00 -9.45 5.83
C THR A 13 -6.06 -8.64 6.59
N SER A 14 -6.28 -8.94 7.86
CA SER A 14 -7.30 -8.25 8.66
C SER A 14 -6.98 -6.77 8.85
N LYS A 15 -5.73 -6.45 9.09
CA LYS A 15 -5.29 -5.06 9.26
C LYS A 15 -5.48 -4.27 7.98
N VAL A 16 -5.08 -4.83 6.84
CA VAL A 16 -5.23 -4.17 5.53
C VAL A 16 -6.70 -4.00 5.18
N SER A 17 -7.55 -4.99 5.49
CA SER A 17 -8.99 -4.87 5.23
C SER A 17 -9.58 -3.69 6.00
N ARG A 18 -9.18 -3.50 7.25
CA ARG A 18 -9.65 -2.36 8.06
C ARG A 18 -9.12 -1.04 7.54
N LEU A 19 -7.84 -0.98 7.15
CA LEU A 19 -7.24 0.23 6.61
C LEU A 19 -7.94 0.71 5.34
N CYS A 20 -8.35 -0.21 4.49
CA CYS A 20 -8.99 0.11 3.22
C CYS A 20 -10.52 0.09 3.28
N SER A 21 -11.11 -0.28 4.42
CA SER A 21 -12.56 -0.42 4.58
C SER A 21 -13.15 -1.41 3.57
N VAL A 22 -12.47 -2.52 3.36
CA VAL A 22 -12.91 -3.60 2.47
C VAL A 22 -12.96 -4.91 3.26
N SER A 23 -13.57 -5.95 2.66
CA SER A 23 -13.65 -7.25 3.32
C SER A 23 -12.29 -7.96 3.29
N PRO A 24 -12.02 -8.86 4.26
CA PRO A 24 -10.81 -9.70 4.19
C PRO A 24 -10.73 -10.53 2.91
N ALA A 25 -11.88 -10.95 2.36
CA ALA A 25 -11.91 -11.68 1.09
C ALA A 25 -11.33 -10.86 -0.06
N ALA A 26 -11.60 -9.54 -0.09
CA ALA A 26 -11.03 -8.66 -1.09
C ALA A 26 -9.49 -8.62 -0.99
N VAL A 27 -8.96 -8.53 0.22
CA VAL A 27 -7.51 -8.54 0.45
C VAL A 27 -6.90 -9.88 0.03
N CYS A 28 -7.59 -10.99 0.28
CA CYS A 28 -7.14 -12.30 -0.18
C CYS A 28 -7.05 -12.38 -1.71
N GLN A 29 -7.98 -11.74 -2.42
CA GLN A 29 -7.91 -11.65 -3.87
C GLN A 29 -6.70 -10.82 -4.32
N TRP A 30 -6.37 -9.77 -3.60
CA TRP A 30 -5.19 -8.96 -3.90
C TRP A 30 -3.90 -9.76 -3.77
N ARG A 31 -3.83 -10.71 -2.84
CA ARG A 31 -2.67 -11.60 -2.72
C ARG A 31 -2.45 -12.43 -3.99
N LYS A 32 -3.51 -12.74 -4.71
CA LYS A 32 -3.46 -13.54 -5.94
C LYS A 32 -3.27 -12.68 -7.19
N LYS A 33 -3.95 -11.54 -7.25
CA LYS A 33 -4.04 -10.72 -8.46
C LYS A 33 -3.26 -9.41 -8.38
N GLY A 34 -2.80 -9.03 -7.21
CA GLY A 34 -2.14 -7.75 -6.98
C GLY A 34 -3.10 -6.72 -6.38
N ILE A 35 -2.53 -5.74 -5.70
CA ILE A 35 -3.29 -4.65 -5.08
C ILE A 35 -3.67 -3.64 -6.18
N PRO A 36 -4.96 -3.24 -6.28
CA PRO A 36 -5.35 -2.20 -7.23
C PRO A 36 -4.59 -0.90 -6.98
N GLU A 37 -4.29 -0.16 -8.04
CA GLU A 37 -3.47 1.04 -7.95
C GLU A 37 -4.03 2.08 -6.99
N ASP A 38 -5.33 2.32 -7.02
CA ASP A 38 -5.97 3.27 -6.11
C ASP A 38 -5.83 2.88 -4.65
N ARG A 39 -5.89 1.58 -4.34
CA ARG A 39 -5.67 1.07 -2.99
C ARG A 39 -4.20 1.14 -2.61
N MET A 40 -3.31 0.91 -3.56
CA MET A 40 -1.87 1.04 -3.33
C MET A 40 -1.49 2.47 -2.99
N ILE A 41 -2.08 3.45 -3.66
CA ILE A 41 -1.89 4.86 -3.36
C ILE A 41 -2.34 5.15 -1.93
N TYR A 42 -3.51 4.63 -1.54
CA TYR A 42 -4.05 4.81 -0.20
C TYR A 42 -3.14 4.20 0.87
N LEU A 43 -2.55 3.05 0.59
CA LEU A 43 -1.70 2.34 1.54
C LEU A 43 -0.26 2.84 1.57
N ALA A 44 0.15 3.62 0.60
CA ALA A 44 1.56 4.01 0.45
C ALA A 44 2.11 4.76 1.66
N ALA A 45 1.35 5.70 2.21
CA ALA A 45 1.78 6.45 3.40
C ALA A 45 1.90 5.54 4.62
N SER A 46 0.97 4.59 4.79
CA SER A 46 1.02 3.62 5.88
C SER A 46 2.23 2.70 5.75
N LEU A 47 2.56 2.31 4.53
CA LEU A 47 3.71 1.46 4.24
C LEU A 47 5.03 2.20 4.52
N GLU A 48 5.11 3.46 4.15
CA GLU A 48 6.27 4.29 4.45
C GLU A 48 6.49 4.41 5.96
N LYS A 49 5.41 4.65 6.71
CA LYS A 49 5.47 4.76 8.17
C LYS A 49 5.84 3.42 8.80
N ALA A 50 5.25 2.31 8.36
CA ALA A 50 5.49 0.98 8.90
C ALA A 50 6.93 0.51 8.68
N THR A 51 7.58 0.97 7.62
CA THR A 51 8.96 0.61 7.29
C THR A 51 9.97 1.66 7.72
N ASN A 52 9.52 2.68 8.44
CA ASN A 52 10.40 3.76 8.93
C ASN A 52 11.14 4.47 7.79
N GLY A 53 10.47 4.60 6.64
CA GLY A 53 11.05 5.26 5.48
C GLY A 53 11.89 4.36 4.56
N ALA A 54 12.00 3.06 4.87
CA ALA A 54 12.71 2.14 3.99
C ALA A 54 11.97 1.98 2.65
N ILE A 55 10.64 2.02 2.69
CA ILE A 55 9.80 2.05 1.49
C ILE A 55 9.10 3.41 1.49
N THR A 56 9.29 4.19 0.43
CA THR A 56 8.75 5.54 0.37
C THR A 56 7.67 5.67 -0.71
N ARG A 57 6.80 6.67 -0.55
CA ARG A 57 5.80 6.99 -1.58
C ARG A 57 6.46 7.33 -2.91
N LYS A 58 7.58 8.04 -2.85
CA LYS A 58 8.37 8.38 -4.05
C LYS A 58 8.95 7.13 -4.72
N GLY A 59 9.39 6.17 -3.91
CA GLY A 59 9.93 4.91 -4.42
C GLY A 59 8.87 4.01 -5.04
N LEU A 60 7.66 4.00 -4.48
CA LEU A 60 6.54 3.21 -5.00
C LEU A 60 5.99 3.80 -6.31
N PHE A 61 5.98 5.12 -6.44
CA PHE A 61 5.43 5.82 -7.60
C PHE A 61 6.45 6.82 -8.12
N PRO A 62 7.58 6.35 -8.69
CA PRO A 62 8.70 7.24 -9.05
C PRO A 62 8.36 8.28 -10.10
N ASN A 63 7.38 8.00 -10.97
CA ASN A 63 7.01 8.93 -12.04
C ASN A 63 5.78 9.77 -11.69
N ASP A 64 4.98 9.35 -10.72
CA ASP A 64 3.67 9.94 -10.46
C ASP A 64 3.55 10.61 -9.08
N TRP A 65 4.51 10.42 -8.18
CA TRP A 65 4.38 10.91 -6.81
C TRP A 65 4.13 12.42 -6.74
N GLN A 66 4.66 13.18 -7.69
CA GLN A 66 4.50 14.63 -7.75
C GLN A 66 3.04 15.04 -7.99
N ASN A 67 2.30 14.22 -8.72
CA ASN A 67 0.89 14.48 -9.04
C ASN A 67 -0.04 13.92 -7.97
N ILE A 68 0.37 12.83 -7.31
CA ILE A 68 -0.44 12.17 -6.28
C ILE A 68 -0.31 12.91 -4.94
N TRP A 69 0.92 13.21 -4.54
CA TRP A 69 1.23 13.85 -3.26
C TRP A 69 1.90 15.21 -3.50
N VAL A 70 1.07 16.22 -3.73
CA VAL A 70 1.53 17.58 -4.01
C VAL A 70 2.39 18.11 -2.86
N GLU A 71 2.07 17.73 -1.62
CA GLU A 71 2.78 18.15 -0.42
C GLU A 71 4.22 17.62 -0.33
N LEU A 72 4.58 16.66 -1.17
CA LEU A 72 5.94 16.12 -1.20
C LEU A 72 6.86 16.84 -2.19
N ARG A 73 6.32 17.75 -2.98
CA ARG A 73 7.13 18.51 -3.94
C ARG A 73 8.17 19.39 -3.25
#